data_bf010ba62f5bd50298a376ec5fe08fb8
#
_entry.id   bf010ba62f5bd50298a376ec5fe08fb8
#
_cell.length_a   1.000
_cell.length_b   1.000
_cell.length_c   1.000
_cell.angle_alpha   90.00
_cell.angle_beta   90.00
_cell.angle_gamma   90.00
#
_symmetry.space_group_name_H-M   'P 1'
#
loop_
_entity.id
_entity.type
_entity.pdbx_description
1 polymer ?
#
loop_
_entity_poly.entity_id
_entity_poly.type
_entity_poly.pdbx_seq_one_letter_code
_entity_poly.pdbx_strand_id
1 'polypeptide(L)'
;MRKTRVFIAFLLVFSLINGFSYASDTIPLQCMNKKTLSLRVSNVIKGCEKTEVSLGAGAIPHSLIRPNALDKQLMYRFKAAQAAAKKDGQKIYIVSGFRSLERQKVLFAQAVKKYGSEKVASKWVAPPLISHHPWGVAIDVNYPNEPVGAGWLEVNGSKFGLCRVFENEWWHFEPVIAPGWKCPALVPDARYSKD
;
A
#
# COMPACT_ATOMS: atom_id res chain seq x y z
N MET A 1 12.58 -72.79 -39.16
CA MET A 1 13.06 -71.61 -38.56
C MET A 1 11.98 -70.50 -38.72
N ARG A 2 11.17 -70.24 -37.67
CA ARG A 2 10.07 -69.29 -37.67
C ARG A 2 10.62 -67.92 -37.13
N LYS A 3 10.59 -66.84 -37.93
CA LYS A 3 10.94 -65.50 -37.53
C LYS A 3 9.71 -64.84 -36.93
N THR A 4 9.73 -64.61 -35.60
CA THR A 4 8.72 -63.88 -34.88
C THR A 4 9.00 -62.33 -35.07
N ARG A 5 8.05 -61.65 -35.68
CA ARG A 5 8.11 -60.16 -35.78
C ARG A 5 7.43 -59.58 -34.55
N VAL A 6 8.20 -58.84 -33.73
CA VAL A 6 7.71 -58.05 -32.62
C VAL A 6 7.28 -56.70 -33.16
N PHE A 7 5.97 -56.39 -33.04
CA PHE A 7 5.43 -55.06 -33.29
C PHE A 7 5.54 -54.26 -31.99
N ILE A 8 6.39 -53.22 -32.00
CA ILE A 8 6.44 -52.24 -30.93
C ILE A 8 5.39 -51.15 -31.26
N ALA A 9 4.30 -51.13 -30.49
CA ALA A 9 3.30 -50.07 -30.57
C ALA A 9 3.82 -48.88 -29.80
N PHE A 10 4.11 -47.79 -30.52
CA PHE A 10 4.40 -46.47 -29.91
C PHE A 10 3.07 -45.84 -29.47
N LEU A 11 2.83 -45.84 -28.16
CA LEU A 11 1.75 -45.08 -27.54
C LEU A 11 2.21 -43.60 -27.48
N LEU A 12 1.68 -42.77 -28.39
CA LEU A 12 1.76 -41.32 -28.31
C LEU A 12 0.84 -40.85 -27.18
N VAL A 13 1.44 -40.55 -26.01
CA VAL A 13 0.76 -39.84 -24.93
C VAL A 13 0.66 -38.36 -25.34
N PHE A 14 -0.52 -37.97 -25.83
CA PHE A 14 -0.85 -36.55 -25.96
C PHE A 14 -1.07 -35.95 -24.57
N SER A 15 -0.03 -35.35 -24.02
CA SER A 15 -0.18 -34.49 -22.85
C SER A 15 -0.99 -33.26 -23.26
N LEU A 16 -2.28 -33.26 -22.89
CA LEU A 16 -3.10 -32.04 -22.88
C LEU A 16 -2.51 -31.08 -21.83
N ILE A 17 -1.62 -30.22 -22.24
CA ILE A 17 -1.22 -29.06 -21.45
C ILE A 17 -2.44 -28.14 -21.49
N ASN A 18 -3.28 -28.21 -20.46
CA ASN A 18 -4.26 -27.19 -20.17
C ASN A 18 -3.48 -25.91 -19.88
N GLY A 19 -3.25 -25.11 -20.93
CA GLY A 19 -2.76 -23.75 -20.80
C GLY A 19 -3.78 -22.96 -19.98
N PHE A 20 -3.52 -22.79 -18.68
CA PHE A 20 -4.16 -21.74 -17.91
C PHE A 20 -3.73 -20.41 -18.54
N SER A 21 -4.55 -19.91 -19.47
CA SER A 21 -4.48 -18.56 -19.94
C SER A 21 -4.84 -17.66 -18.76
N TYR A 22 -3.84 -17.16 -18.04
CA TYR A 22 -4.03 -16.05 -17.11
C TYR A 22 -4.52 -14.90 -17.94
N ALA A 23 -5.81 -14.60 -17.85
CA ALA A 23 -6.41 -13.41 -18.43
C ALA A 23 -5.79 -12.17 -17.76
N SER A 24 -4.71 -11.65 -18.34
CA SER A 24 -4.07 -10.40 -17.91
C SER A 24 -4.99 -9.19 -18.08
N ASP A 25 -6.15 -9.40 -18.70
CA ASP A 25 -7.10 -8.35 -19.10
C ASP A 25 -7.98 -7.83 -17.97
N THR A 26 -7.85 -8.38 -16.74
CA THR A 26 -8.83 -8.13 -15.66
C THR A 26 -8.27 -7.50 -14.39
N ILE A 27 -7.00 -7.05 -14.37
CA ILE A 27 -6.51 -6.36 -13.18
C ILE A 27 -7.34 -5.09 -12.99
N PRO A 28 -8.12 -5.01 -11.89
CA PRO A 28 -8.97 -3.86 -11.65
C PRO A 28 -8.11 -2.62 -11.39
N LEU A 29 -8.48 -1.51 -11.99
CA LEU A 29 -7.87 -0.21 -11.81
C LEU A 29 -8.91 0.76 -11.29
N GLN A 30 -8.67 1.36 -10.13
CA GLN A 30 -9.53 2.43 -9.64
C GLN A 30 -9.08 3.78 -10.21
N CYS A 31 -10.03 4.46 -10.82
CA CYS A 31 -9.88 5.80 -11.37
C CYS A 31 -10.68 6.80 -10.56
N MET A 32 -10.07 7.90 -10.15
CA MET A 32 -10.72 8.99 -9.42
C MET A 32 -10.85 10.21 -10.31
N ASN A 33 -12.06 10.74 -10.45
CA ASN A 33 -12.28 12.02 -11.13
C ASN A 33 -11.63 13.17 -10.36
N LYS A 34 -10.82 13.97 -11.03
CA LYS A 34 -10.02 15.05 -10.41
C LYS A 34 -10.88 16.15 -9.77
N LYS A 35 -12.10 16.37 -10.28
CA LYS A 35 -12.99 17.45 -9.82
C LYS A 35 -14.01 16.96 -8.80
N THR A 36 -14.68 15.85 -9.07
CA THR A 36 -15.76 15.34 -8.22
C THR A 36 -15.29 14.37 -7.14
N LEU A 37 -14.04 13.87 -7.25
CA LEU A 37 -13.45 12.83 -6.42
C LEU A 37 -14.25 11.51 -6.42
N SER A 38 -15.17 11.33 -7.39
CA SER A 38 -15.88 10.07 -7.58
C SER A 38 -14.96 8.99 -8.11
N LEU A 39 -15.20 7.75 -7.67
CA LEU A 39 -14.43 6.59 -8.09
C LEU A 39 -15.17 5.81 -9.18
N ARG A 40 -14.40 5.29 -10.12
CA ARG A 40 -14.84 4.36 -11.16
C ARG A 40 -13.84 3.22 -11.25
N VAL A 41 -14.35 2.00 -11.42
CA VAL A 41 -13.50 0.84 -11.72
C VAL A 41 -13.30 0.76 -13.23
N SER A 42 -12.05 0.57 -13.64
CA SER A 42 -11.61 0.28 -15.00
C SER A 42 -10.71 -0.97 -14.97
N ASN A 43 -9.91 -1.18 -15.99
CA ASN A 43 -8.82 -2.15 -15.98
C ASN A 43 -7.53 -1.48 -16.51
N VAL A 44 -6.39 -2.15 -16.33
CA VAL A 44 -5.08 -1.59 -16.71
C VAL A 44 -4.94 -1.30 -18.20
N ILE A 45 -5.69 -2.02 -19.06
CA ILE A 45 -5.65 -1.83 -20.52
C ILE A 45 -6.42 -0.56 -20.91
N LYS A 46 -7.66 -0.42 -20.42
CA LYS A 46 -8.49 0.75 -20.71
C LYS A 46 -7.97 2.02 -20.02
N GLY A 47 -7.37 1.85 -18.84
CA GLY A 47 -6.85 2.95 -18.05
C GLY A 47 -7.93 3.90 -17.52
N CYS A 48 -7.49 5.08 -17.11
CA CYS A 48 -8.35 6.16 -16.64
C CYS A 48 -8.54 7.22 -17.73
N GLU A 49 -9.69 7.90 -17.72
CA GLU A 49 -9.99 8.98 -18.65
C GLU A 49 -9.13 10.23 -18.35
N LYS A 50 -9.08 11.19 -19.30
CA LYS A 50 -8.28 12.43 -19.17
C LYS A 50 -8.67 13.27 -17.94
N THR A 51 -9.93 13.20 -17.52
CA THR A 51 -10.47 13.88 -16.33
C THR A 51 -10.21 13.15 -15.04
N GLU A 52 -9.62 11.97 -15.11
CA GLU A 52 -9.38 11.08 -13.98
C GLU A 52 -7.88 10.95 -13.68
N VAL A 53 -7.59 10.39 -12.52
CA VAL A 53 -6.27 9.89 -12.12
C VAL A 53 -6.39 8.45 -11.64
N SER A 54 -5.38 7.65 -11.92
CA SER A 54 -5.27 6.30 -11.40
C SER A 54 -4.87 6.31 -9.93
N LEU A 55 -5.53 5.47 -9.13
CA LEU A 55 -5.09 5.15 -7.77
C LEU A 55 -4.03 4.04 -7.73
N GLY A 56 -3.61 3.56 -8.92
CA GLY A 56 -2.61 2.48 -9.06
C GLY A 56 -3.22 1.09 -8.96
N ALA A 57 -2.49 0.12 -9.47
CA ALA A 57 -2.88 -1.30 -9.49
C ALA A 57 -2.09 -2.16 -8.49
N GLY A 58 -1.30 -1.56 -7.61
CA GLY A 58 -0.45 -2.27 -6.63
C GLY A 58 -0.10 -1.42 -5.43
N ALA A 59 0.76 -1.95 -4.56
CA ALA A 59 1.46 -1.17 -3.54
C ALA A 59 2.26 -0.04 -4.20
N ILE A 60 2.52 1.03 -3.45
CA ILE A 60 3.46 2.09 -3.90
C ILE A 60 4.82 1.78 -3.27
N PRO A 61 5.79 1.28 -4.06
CA PRO A 61 7.11 0.94 -3.55
C PRO A 61 7.93 2.18 -3.24
N HIS A 62 8.99 1.99 -2.47
CA HIS A 62 10.01 3.00 -2.29
C HIS A 62 10.67 3.34 -3.62
N SER A 63 10.95 4.61 -3.86
CA SER A 63 11.80 5.03 -4.96
C SER A 63 13.27 4.87 -4.57
N LEU A 64 14.15 4.53 -5.53
CA LEU A 64 15.61 4.57 -5.32
C LEU A 64 16.12 5.99 -5.05
N ILE A 65 15.38 7.00 -5.52
CA ILE A 65 15.66 8.43 -5.28
C ILE A 65 14.71 8.92 -4.20
N ARG A 66 15.26 9.47 -3.10
CA ARG A 66 14.45 10.06 -2.03
C ARG A 66 13.66 11.26 -2.57
N PRO A 67 12.34 11.27 -2.33
CA PRO A 67 11.51 12.39 -2.73
C PRO A 67 11.76 13.62 -1.83
N ASN A 68 11.15 14.72 -2.20
CA ASN A 68 11.06 15.93 -1.36
C ASN A 68 9.60 16.24 -0.96
N ALA A 69 8.69 15.31 -1.21
CA ALA A 69 7.25 15.44 -0.92
C ALA A 69 6.61 14.06 -0.76
N LEU A 70 5.35 14.04 -0.36
CA LEU A 70 4.53 12.82 -0.42
C LEU A 70 4.36 12.33 -1.86
N ASP A 71 4.31 11.01 -2.02
CA ASP A 71 4.01 10.39 -3.29
C ASP A 71 2.65 10.87 -3.83
N LYS A 72 2.60 11.20 -5.11
CA LYS A 72 1.38 11.75 -5.74
C LYS A 72 0.22 10.75 -5.73
N GLN A 73 0.53 9.47 -5.90
CA GLN A 73 -0.49 8.43 -5.93
C GLN A 73 -1.04 8.17 -4.53
N LEU A 74 -0.19 8.19 -3.49
CA LEU A 74 -0.62 8.18 -2.08
C LEU A 74 -1.56 9.35 -1.79
N MET A 75 -1.24 10.56 -2.26
CA MET A 75 -2.11 11.72 -2.10
C MET A 75 -3.47 11.55 -2.79
N TYR A 76 -3.52 10.94 -3.97
CA TYR A 76 -4.80 10.64 -4.64
C TYR A 76 -5.61 9.61 -3.88
N ARG A 77 -4.99 8.54 -3.38
CA ARG A 77 -5.63 7.53 -2.53
C ARG A 77 -6.23 8.17 -1.27
N PHE A 78 -5.46 9.04 -0.62
CA PHE A 78 -5.93 9.73 0.57
C PHE A 78 -7.09 10.71 0.27
N LYS A 79 -7.04 11.47 -0.81
CA LYS A 79 -8.15 12.35 -1.23
C LYS A 79 -9.43 11.58 -1.52
N ALA A 80 -9.31 10.43 -2.17
CA ALA A 80 -10.47 9.55 -2.41
C ALA A 80 -11.07 9.04 -1.09
N ALA A 81 -10.21 8.59 -0.16
CA ALA A 81 -10.64 8.17 1.18
C ALA A 81 -11.29 9.33 1.96
N GLN A 82 -10.70 10.53 1.90
CA GLN A 82 -11.22 11.72 2.57
C GLN A 82 -12.62 12.11 2.05
N ALA A 83 -12.83 12.02 0.73
CA ALA A 83 -14.13 12.29 0.13
C ALA A 83 -15.19 11.26 0.55
N ALA A 84 -14.80 9.99 0.70
CA ALA A 84 -15.69 8.94 1.18
C ALA A 84 -16.00 9.10 2.69
N ALA A 85 -14.97 9.35 3.51
CA ALA A 85 -15.13 9.62 4.95
C ALA A 85 -16.10 10.78 5.20
N LYS A 86 -15.99 11.86 4.43
CA LYS A 86 -16.89 13.01 4.52
C LYS A 86 -18.37 12.63 4.25
N LYS A 87 -18.63 11.72 3.30
CA LYS A 87 -20.00 11.23 3.04
C LYS A 87 -20.55 10.42 4.20
N ASP A 88 -19.67 9.73 4.93
CA ASP A 88 -20.03 8.97 6.14
C ASP A 88 -20.01 9.83 7.41
N GLY A 89 -19.95 11.17 7.27
CA GLY A 89 -19.90 12.10 8.39
C GLY A 89 -18.56 12.12 9.16
N GLN A 90 -17.52 11.48 8.62
CA GLN A 90 -16.22 11.39 9.27
C GLN A 90 -15.24 12.41 8.71
N LYS A 91 -14.39 12.94 9.59
CA LYS A 91 -13.32 13.87 9.21
C LYS A 91 -11.97 13.17 9.34
N ILE A 92 -11.26 13.03 8.22
CA ILE A 92 -9.86 12.55 8.21
C ILE A 92 -8.95 13.61 7.60
N TYR A 93 -7.76 13.78 8.17
CA TYR A 93 -6.74 14.71 7.68
C TYR A 93 -5.35 14.25 8.02
N ILE A 94 -4.39 14.59 7.17
CA ILE A 94 -2.98 14.27 7.39
C ILE A 94 -2.41 15.28 8.39
N VAL A 95 -1.81 14.77 9.45
CA VAL A 95 -1.07 15.55 10.46
C VAL A 95 0.42 15.56 10.15
N SER A 96 0.94 14.41 9.74
CA SER A 96 2.34 14.25 9.32
C SER A 96 2.37 13.37 8.06
N GLY A 97 3.20 13.77 7.10
CA GLY A 97 3.38 13.03 5.86
C GLY A 97 4.86 12.91 5.53
N PHE A 98 5.29 13.49 4.40
CA PHE A 98 6.71 13.52 4.06
C PHE A 98 7.52 14.19 5.17
N ARG A 99 8.64 13.59 5.49
CA ARG A 99 9.62 14.05 6.48
C ARG A 99 11.01 13.91 5.87
N SER A 100 11.86 14.94 5.85
CA SER A 100 13.22 14.75 5.35
C SER A 100 13.99 13.74 6.22
N LEU A 101 15.00 13.10 5.64
CA LEU A 101 15.87 12.20 6.38
C LEU A 101 16.51 12.86 7.59
N GLU A 102 16.92 14.14 7.44
CA GLU A 102 17.53 14.96 8.50
C GLU A 102 16.52 15.18 9.63
N ARG A 103 15.27 15.52 9.29
CA ARG A 103 14.22 15.65 10.30
C ARG A 103 13.96 14.35 11.03
N GLN A 104 13.95 13.21 10.31
CA GLN A 104 13.78 11.89 10.95
C GLN A 104 14.95 11.57 11.88
N LYS A 105 16.18 11.89 11.52
CA LYS A 105 17.36 11.74 12.41
C LYS A 105 17.19 12.51 13.71
N VAL A 106 16.75 13.75 13.62
CA VAL A 106 16.51 14.61 14.81
C VAL A 106 15.42 13.99 15.70
N LEU A 107 14.29 13.56 15.12
CA LEU A 107 13.20 12.94 15.88
C LEU A 107 13.65 11.64 16.55
N PHE A 108 14.41 10.82 15.87
CA PHE A 108 14.94 9.57 16.43
C PHE A 108 15.92 9.85 17.58
N ALA A 109 16.85 10.79 17.41
CA ALA A 109 17.77 11.18 18.48
C ALA A 109 17.05 11.72 19.74
N GLN A 110 15.98 12.52 19.53
CA GLN A 110 15.11 12.96 20.62
C GLN A 110 14.41 11.80 21.33
N ALA A 111 13.93 10.83 20.57
CA ALA A 111 13.32 9.60 21.10
C ALA A 111 14.35 8.77 21.90
N VAL A 112 15.58 8.62 21.39
CA VAL A 112 16.67 7.93 22.12
C VAL A 112 16.96 8.63 23.45
N LYS A 113 17.04 9.94 23.45
CA LYS A 113 17.21 10.72 24.70
C LYS A 113 16.05 10.52 25.67
N LYS A 114 14.81 10.48 25.15
CA LYS A 114 13.59 10.30 25.96
C LYS A 114 13.48 8.90 26.56
N TYR A 115 13.79 7.86 25.77
CA TYR A 115 13.55 6.45 26.14
C TYR A 115 14.80 5.72 26.62
N GLY A 116 15.97 6.39 26.61
CA GLY A 116 17.22 5.89 27.18
C GLY A 116 18.03 4.93 26.28
N SER A 117 17.47 4.43 25.18
CA SER A 117 18.18 3.58 24.23
C SER A 117 17.53 3.56 22.84
N GLU A 118 18.32 3.29 21.81
CA GLU A 118 17.81 3.12 20.42
C GLU A 118 16.79 1.96 20.34
N LYS A 119 17.02 0.86 21.03
CA LYS A 119 16.14 -0.31 21.08
C LYS A 119 14.74 0.03 21.58
N VAL A 120 14.65 0.87 22.64
CA VAL A 120 13.35 1.29 23.18
C VAL A 120 12.74 2.40 22.34
N ALA A 121 13.55 3.36 21.91
CA ALA A 121 13.12 4.46 21.05
C ALA A 121 12.50 3.97 19.73
N SER A 122 13.09 2.96 19.11
CA SER A 122 12.64 2.38 17.83
C SER A 122 11.21 1.81 17.86
N LYS A 123 10.66 1.54 19.06
CA LYS A 123 9.25 1.14 19.18
C LYS A 123 8.28 2.28 18.89
N TRP A 124 8.70 3.53 19.08
CA TRP A 124 7.86 4.72 19.05
C TRP A 124 8.22 5.70 17.91
N VAL A 125 9.47 5.67 17.51
CA VAL A 125 9.99 6.48 16.40
C VAL A 125 10.92 5.61 15.59
N ALA A 126 10.53 5.31 14.36
CA ALA A 126 11.34 4.49 13.46
C ALA A 126 12.71 5.12 13.20
N PRO A 127 13.81 4.33 13.19
CA PRO A 127 15.11 4.80 12.74
C PRO A 127 15.06 5.43 11.35
N PRO A 128 15.96 6.38 11.03
CA PRO A 128 15.88 7.18 9.81
C PRO A 128 15.87 6.40 8.50
N LEU A 129 16.51 5.22 8.46
CA LEU A 129 16.58 4.37 7.27
C LEU A 129 15.43 3.37 7.18
N ILE A 130 14.69 3.16 8.28
CA ILE A 130 13.54 2.24 8.36
C ILE A 130 12.22 3.01 8.20
N SER A 131 12.17 4.26 8.64
CA SER A 131 10.97 5.08 8.54
C SER A 131 10.55 5.31 7.08
N HIS A 132 9.28 5.05 6.76
CA HIS A 132 8.71 5.28 5.43
C HIS A 132 8.32 6.75 5.15
N HIS A 133 8.29 7.60 6.17
CA HIS A 133 8.07 9.04 5.99
C HIS A 133 9.13 9.72 5.11
N PRO A 134 10.45 9.44 5.23
CA PRO A 134 11.45 9.98 4.32
C PRO A 134 11.38 9.47 2.87
N TRP A 135 10.60 8.42 2.63
CA TRP A 135 10.30 7.93 1.29
C TRP A 135 9.02 8.54 0.71
N GLY A 136 8.28 9.33 1.51
CA GLY A 136 7.04 9.94 1.07
C GLY A 136 5.87 8.97 0.92
N VAL A 137 5.96 7.77 1.48
CA VAL A 137 4.93 6.71 1.36
C VAL A 137 4.28 6.36 2.70
N ALA A 138 4.36 7.24 3.68
CA ALA A 138 3.66 7.11 4.96
C ALA A 138 2.93 8.40 5.33
N ILE A 139 1.79 8.26 5.99
CA ILE A 139 1.00 9.37 6.54
C ILE A 139 0.51 9.06 7.95
N ASP A 140 0.56 10.06 8.82
CA ASP A 140 -0.08 10.04 10.13
C ASP A 140 -1.38 10.82 10.06
N VAL A 141 -2.49 10.16 10.41
CA VAL A 141 -3.85 10.66 10.23
C VAL A 141 -4.48 10.94 11.59
N ASN A 142 -5.04 12.13 11.78
CA ASN A 142 -5.82 12.55 12.95
C ASN A 142 -5.10 12.46 14.32
N TYR A 143 -3.80 12.20 14.35
CA TYR A 143 -3.01 12.13 15.59
C TYR A 143 -2.77 13.55 16.16
N PRO A 144 -2.75 13.73 17.48
CA PRO A 144 -2.96 12.75 18.54
C PRO A 144 -4.41 12.69 19.07
N ASN A 145 -5.30 13.55 18.59
CA ASN A 145 -6.51 13.89 19.35
C ASN A 145 -7.83 13.33 18.78
N GLU A 146 -7.86 12.85 17.56
CA GLU A 146 -9.10 12.44 16.88
C GLU A 146 -9.05 10.99 16.34
N PRO A 147 -9.01 9.96 17.22
CA PRO A 147 -8.86 8.57 16.79
C PRO A 147 -10.04 8.05 15.96
N VAL A 148 -11.23 8.64 16.08
CA VAL A 148 -12.44 8.18 15.37
C VAL A 148 -12.26 8.23 13.85
N GLY A 149 -11.70 9.33 13.32
CA GLY A 149 -11.43 9.44 11.88
C GLY A 149 -10.39 8.44 11.40
N ALA A 150 -9.31 8.24 12.15
CA ALA A 150 -8.31 7.22 11.83
C ALA A 150 -8.90 5.80 11.92
N GLY A 151 -9.78 5.52 12.89
CA GLY A 151 -10.52 4.25 12.98
C GLY A 151 -11.42 4.01 11.78
N TRP A 152 -12.08 5.06 11.25
CA TRP A 152 -12.81 4.94 9.99
C TRP A 152 -11.87 4.54 8.84
N LEU A 153 -10.69 5.15 8.76
CA LEU A 153 -9.71 4.83 7.73
C LEU A 153 -9.13 3.41 7.90
N GLU A 154 -8.93 2.92 9.13
CA GLU A 154 -8.53 1.54 9.40
C GLU A 154 -9.53 0.53 8.81
N VAL A 155 -10.84 0.78 8.98
CA VAL A 155 -11.91 -0.09 8.46
C VAL A 155 -12.08 0.03 6.94
N ASN A 156 -11.95 1.22 6.37
CA ASN A 156 -12.31 1.51 4.98
C ASN A 156 -11.10 1.74 4.06
N GLY A 157 -9.91 1.95 4.62
CA GLY A 157 -8.72 2.36 3.88
C GLY A 157 -8.29 1.39 2.80
N SER A 158 -8.52 0.09 2.99
CA SER A 158 -8.21 -0.93 1.99
C SER A 158 -8.89 -0.69 0.65
N LYS A 159 -10.09 -0.11 0.64
CA LYS A 159 -10.81 0.28 -0.59
C LYS A 159 -10.00 1.27 -1.44
N PHE A 160 -9.11 2.04 -0.81
CA PHE A 160 -8.25 3.05 -1.43
C PHE A 160 -6.78 2.61 -1.50
N GLY A 161 -6.47 1.38 -1.06
CA GLY A 161 -5.12 0.87 -0.99
C GLY A 161 -4.28 1.47 0.14
N LEU A 162 -4.95 1.93 1.21
CA LEU A 162 -4.32 2.48 2.42
C LEU A 162 -4.55 1.52 3.58
N CYS A 163 -3.47 1.11 4.24
CA CYS A 163 -3.54 0.22 5.38
C CYS A 163 -2.83 0.82 6.60
N ARG A 164 -3.43 0.67 7.77
CA ARG A 164 -2.66 0.72 9.00
C ARG A 164 -1.68 -0.45 8.99
N VAL A 165 -0.44 -0.23 9.43
CA VAL A 165 0.62 -1.25 9.37
C VAL A 165 1.18 -1.65 10.72
N PHE A 166 1.08 -0.79 11.76
CA PHE A 166 1.61 -1.04 13.11
C PHE A 166 0.52 -1.15 14.16
N GLU A 167 0.68 -2.12 15.11
CA GLU A 167 -0.26 -2.29 16.23
C GLU A 167 -0.23 -1.11 17.20
N ASN A 168 0.95 -0.54 17.43
CA ASN A 168 1.16 0.55 18.39
C ASN A 168 0.89 1.96 17.82
N GLU A 169 0.63 2.09 16.51
CA GLU A 169 0.42 3.38 15.84
C GLU A 169 -0.93 3.37 15.11
N TRP A 170 -2.02 3.67 15.81
CA TRP A 170 -3.37 3.72 15.26
C TRP A 170 -3.56 4.81 14.18
N TRP A 171 -2.64 5.74 14.11
CA TRP A 171 -2.66 6.87 13.18
C TRP A 171 -1.85 6.67 11.90
N HIS A 172 -0.99 5.65 11.84
CA HIS A 172 -0.01 5.45 10.77
C HIS A 172 -0.55 4.58 9.63
N PHE A 173 -0.56 5.12 8.42
CA PHE A 173 -1.10 4.46 7.23
C PHE A 173 -0.13 4.51 6.07
N GLU A 174 -0.10 3.42 5.29
CA GLU A 174 0.77 3.24 4.14
C GLU A 174 0.03 2.63 2.94
N PRO A 175 0.51 2.89 1.69
CA PRO A 175 -0.11 2.39 0.46
C PRO A 175 0.41 1.00 0.07
N VAL A 176 0.34 0.03 0.99
CA VAL A 176 1.00 -1.30 0.88
C VAL A 176 0.24 -2.34 0.06
N ILE A 177 -0.91 -1.98 -0.51
CA ILE A 177 -1.73 -2.87 -1.35
C ILE A 177 -2.30 -2.13 -2.57
N ALA A 178 -2.80 -2.90 -3.55
CA ALA A 178 -3.70 -2.33 -4.56
C ALA A 178 -5.03 -1.89 -3.91
N PRO A 179 -5.66 -0.78 -4.38
CA PRO A 179 -6.99 -0.40 -3.93
C PRO A 179 -8.01 -1.54 -4.07
N GLY A 180 -8.72 -1.83 -2.98
CA GLY A 180 -9.71 -2.91 -2.91
C GLY A 180 -9.16 -4.27 -2.47
N TRP A 181 -7.84 -4.41 -2.29
CA TRP A 181 -7.25 -5.64 -1.76
C TRP A 181 -7.29 -5.65 -0.23
N LYS A 182 -7.04 -6.83 0.35
CA LYS A 182 -7.00 -7.01 1.80
C LYS A 182 -5.68 -6.51 2.38
N CYS A 183 -5.75 -5.70 3.43
CA CYS A 183 -4.58 -5.29 4.19
C CYS A 183 -3.86 -6.49 4.83
N PRO A 184 -2.52 -6.48 4.91
CA PRO A 184 -1.76 -7.46 5.66
C PRO A 184 -2.09 -7.38 7.15
N ALA A 185 -1.69 -8.42 7.90
CA ALA A 185 -1.72 -8.37 9.35
C ALA A 185 -0.79 -7.26 9.86
N LEU A 186 -1.20 -6.61 10.95
CA LEU A 186 -0.39 -5.61 11.62
C LEU A 186 0.91 -6.25 12.16
N VAL A 187 1.98 -5.47 12.15
CA VAL A 187 3.21 -5.83 12.87
C VAL A 187 3.29 -5.02 14.17
N PRO A 188 4.00 -5.50 15.21
CA PRO A 188 3.96 -4.88 16.53
C PRO A 188 4.36 -3.40 16.54
N ASP A 189 5.39 -3.03 15.78
CA ASP A 189 5.90 -1.66 15.67
C ASP A 189 6.85 -1.52 14.46
N ALA A 190 7.34 -0.32 14.20
CA ALA A 190 8.18 0.01 13.04
C ALA A 190 9.49 -0.79 12.93
N ARG A 191 9.94 -1.48 13.98
CA ARG A 191 11.13 -2.36 13.93
C ARG A 191 10.90 -3.63 13.10
N TYR A 192 9.64 -3.98 12.86
CA TYR A 192 9.20 -5.14 12.07
C TYR A 192 8.71 -4.72 10.67
N SER A 193 8.92 -3.46 10.28
CA SER A 193 8.64 -3.00 8.91
C SER A 193 9.40 -3.87 7.92
N LYS A 194 8.71 -4.28 6.84
CA LYS A 194 9.30 -5.02 5.72
C LYS A 194 9.42 -4.06 4.57
N ASP A 195 10.62 -3.97 4.02
CA ASP A 195 10.89 -3.27 2.76
C ASP A 195 10.22 -3.97 1.58
#